data_380763dccc223a3263d9a3c07acdeb05
#
_entry.id   380763dccc223a3263d9a3c07acdeb05
#
_cell.length_a   1.000
_cell.length_b   1.000
_cell.length_c   1.000
_cell.angle_alpha   90.00
_cell.angle_beta   90.00
_cell.angle_gamma   90.00
#
_symmetry.space_group_name_H-M   'P 1'
#
loop_
_entity.id
_entity.type
_entity.pdbx_description
1 polymer ?
#
loop_
_entity_poly.entity_id
_entity_poly.type
_entity_poly.pdbx_seq_one_letter_code
_entity_poly.pdbx_strand_id
1 'polypeptide(L)'
;MNTPQLPSPRSEFLRGILDTLPVIIGLLPFALILGIQGGNKGMSALEMAMMTGLNFAGGSEFAAVGLWAQPLPILLIIGVTFMINIRHILMGAALTPYIKHLPMKKILPTLFFMTDESWAMSMADIRKRKEAGLPLFSLPYYAGICATLYTIWVASSAL
;
A
#
# COMPACT_ATOMS: atom_id res chain seq x y z
N MET A 1 -12.95 -24.78 28.52
CA MET A 1 -12.85 -23.56 27.66
C MET A 1 -11.70 -23.80 26.69
N ASN A 2 -12.02 -24.07 25.41
CA ASN A 2 -10.95 -24.17 24.39
C ASN A 2 -10.41 -22.78 24.11
N THR A 3 -9.17 -22.52 24.52
CA THR A 3 -8.44 -21.31 24.10
C THR A 3 -8.31 -21.33 22.57
N PRO A 4 -8.74 -20.28 21.85
CA PRO A 4 -8.59 -20.23 20.41
C PRO A 4 -7.10 -20.39 20.05
N GLN A 5 -6.78 -21.39 19.24
CA GLN A 5 -5.42 -21.55 18.76
C GLN A 5 -5.04 -20.35 17.89
N LEU A 6 -3.98 -19.65 18.26
CA LEU A 6 -3.48 -18.53 17.48
C LEU A 6 -2.99 -19.04 16.11
N PRO A 7 -3.44 -18.45 14.99
CA PRO A 7 -2.97 -18.84 13.66
C PRO A 7 -1.46 -18.61 13.55
N SER A 8 -0.78 -19.48 12.78
CA SER A 8 0.67 -19.35 12.61
C SER A 8 1.01 -18.09 11.78
N PRO A 9 2.18 -17.47 12.00
CA PRO A 9 2.59 -16.30 11.21
C PRO A 9 2.60 -16.58 9.69
N ARG A 10 2.96 -17.81 9.28
CA ARG A 10 2.96 -18.22 7.88
C ARG A 10 1.55 -18.31 7.30
N SER A 11 0.61 -18.88 8.05
CA SER A 11 -0.79 -18.97 7.59
C SER A 11 -1.43 -17.59 7.47
N GLU A 12 -1.12 -16.68 8.39
CA GLU A 12 -1.59 -15.30 8.34
C GLU A 12 -1.02 -14.55 7.12
N PHE A 13 0.28 -14.70 6.84
CA PHE A 13 0.90 -14.09 5.68
C PHE A 13 0.27 -14.58 4.37
N LEU A 14 0.10 -15.91 4.21
CA LEU A 14 -0.56 -16.50 3.05
C LEU A 14 -2.03 -16.04 2.94
N ARG A 15 -2.74 -15.93 4.05
CA ARG A 15 -4.11 -15.38 4.08
C ARG A 15 -4.12 -13.93 3.55
N GLY A 16 -3.15 -13.11 3.97
CA GLY A 16 -3.01 -11.74 3.45
C GLY A 16 -2.82 -11.70 1.94
N ILE A 17 -1.98 -12.58 1.38
CA ILE A 17 -1.80 -12.70 -0.07
C ILE A 17 -3.12 -13.08 -0.75
N LEU A 18 -3.77 -14.15 -0.29
CA LEU A 18 -4.99 -14.67 -0.91
C LEU A 18 -6.16 -13.68 -0.84
N ASP A 19 -6.35 -13.02 0.30
CA ASP A 19 -7.40 -12.01 0.49
C ASP A 19 -7.19 -10.78 -0.40
N THR A 20 -5.94 -10.54 -0.85
CA THR A 20 -5.60 -9.40 -1.73
C THR A 20 -5.89 -9.71 -3.22
N LEU A 21 -5.96 -10.97 -3.63
CA LEU A 21 -6.14 -11.34 -5.04
C LEU A 21 -7.36 -10.67 -5.70
N PRO A 22 -8.55 -10.59 -5.08
CA PRO A 22 -9.69 -9.88 -5.68
C PRO A 22 -9.42 -8.38 -5.90
N VAL A 23 -8.64 -7.77 -4.99
CA VAL A 23 -8.27 -6.35 -5.10
C VAL A 23 -7.33 -6.11 -6.28
N ILE A 24 -6.41 -7.05 -6.54
CA ILE A 24 -5.47 -6.98 -7.68
C ILE A 24 -6.22 -6.92 -9.02
N ILE A 25 -7.33 -7.62 -9.16
CA ILE A 25 -8.13 -7.60 -10.42
C ILE A 25 -8.58 -6.16 -10.75
N GLY A 26 -8.98 -5.39 -9.71
CA GLY A 26 -9.33 -3.98 -9.88
C GLY A 26 -8.14 -3.05 -10.03
N LEU A 27 -7.02 -3.35 -9.37
CA LEU A 27 -5.85 -2.49 -9.30
C LEU A 27 -4.94 -2.60 -10.53
N LEU A 28 -4.83 -3.80 -11.11
CA LEU A 28 -3.92 -4.09 -12.23
C LEU A 28 -4.13 -3.18 -13.45
N PRO A 29 -5.37 -2.92 -13.92
CA PRO A 29 -5.59 -1.99 -15.02
C PRO A 29 -5.05 -0.59 -14.73
N PHE A 30 -5.20 -0.10 -13.50
CA PHE A 30 -4.69 1.23 -13.12
C PHE A 30 -3.16 1.27 -13.16
N ALA A 31 -2.48 0.24 -12.65
CA ALA A 31 -1.02 0.16 -12.71
C ALA A 31 -0.50 0.18 -14.17
N LEU A 32 -1.13 -0.59 -15.05
CA LEU A 32 -0.80 -0.60 -16.48
C LEU A 32 -1.06 0.75 -17.15
N ILE A 33 -2.18 1.40 -16.85
CA ILE A 33 -2.48 2.75 -17.36
C ILE A 33 -1.44 3.75 -16.89
N LEU A 34 -1.02 3.69 -15.64
CA LEU A 34 0.03 4.54 -15.10
C LEU A 34 1.35 4.35 -15.87
N GLY A 35 1.74 3.10 -16.11
CA GLY A 35 2.94 2.76 -16.91
C GLY A 35 2.87 3.32 -18.33
N ILE A 36 1.75 3.10 -19.01
CA ILE A 36 1.51 3.66 -20.36
C ILE A 36 1.59 5.18 -20.36
N GLN A 37 0.99 5.85 -19.38
CA GLN A 37 1.04 7.31 -19.28
C GLN A 37 2.48 7.81 -19.03
N GLY A 38 3.25 7.14 -18.16
CA GLY A 38 4.64 7.46 -17.92
C GLY A 38 5.51 7.29 -19.17
N GLY A 39 5.34 6.16 -19.87
CA GLY A 39 6.01 5.91 -21.15
C GLY A 39 5.70 6.96 -22.22
N ASN A 40 4.43 7.39 -22.33
CA ASN A 40 4.01 8.48 -23.23
C ASN A 40 4.64 9.84 -22.85
N LYS A 41 5.06 10.02 -21.61
CA LYS A 41 5.81 11.20 -21.13
C LYS A 41 7.32 11.06 -21.26
N GLY A 42 7.81 9.96 -21.83
CA GLY A 42 9.23 9.68 -22.04
C GLY A 42 9.95 9.11 -20.82
N MET A 43 9.21 8.66 -19.81
CA MET A 43 9.81 7.99 -18.64
C MET A 43 10.22 6.55 -19.01
N SER A 44 11.40 6.17 -18.57
CA SER A 44 11.90 4.80 -18.69
C SER A 44 11.22 3.86 -17.69
N ALA A 45 11.26 2.56 -17.95
CA ALA A 45 10.78 1.53 -17.01
C ALA A 45 11.44 1.64 -15.63
N LEU A 46 12.72 2.01 -15.57
CA LEU A 46 13.44 2.20 -14.31
C LEU A 46 12.91 3.42 -13.54
N GLU A 47 12.67 4.54 -14.21
CA GLU A 47 12.10 5.74 -13.58
C GLU A 47 10.69 5.47 -13.06
N MET A 48 9.87 4.72 -13.81
CA MET A 48 8.56 4.28 -13.36
C MET A 48 8.65 3.37 -12.14
N ALA A 49 9.52 2.35 -12.16
CA ALA A 49 9.73 1.46 -11.02
C ALA A 49 10.23 2.21 -9.78
N MET A 50 11.14 3.16 -9.93
CA MET A 50 11.64 3.99 -8.82
C MET A 50 10.55 4.91 -8.27
N MET A 51 9.78 5.55 -9.13
CA MET A 51 8.69 6.43 -8.70
C MET A 51 7.63 5.65 -7.91
N THR A 52 7.15 4.54 -8.47
CA THR A 52 6.09 3.74 -7.85
C THR A 52 6.58 2.94 -6.64
N GLY A 53 7.85 2.52 -6.64
CA GLY A 53 8.45 1.79 -5.52
C GLY A 53 8.81 2.67 -4.32
N LEU A 54 9.19 3.93 -4.54
CA LEU A 54 9.57 4.83 -3.46
C LEU A 54 8.39 5.65 -2.91
N ASN A 55 7.38 5.94 -3.74
CA ASN A 55 6.20 6.70 -3.32
C ASN A 55 5.06 5.79 -2.88
N PHE A 56 4.79 4.72 -3.61
CA PHE A 56 3.78 3.69 -3.37
C PHE A 56 2.40 4.26 -2.96
N ALA A 57 1.94 5.25 -3.72
CA ALA A 57 0.71 6.01 -3.43
C ALA A 57 -0.04 6.42 -4.70
N GLY A 58 -0.46 5.45 -5.50
CA GLY A 58 -1.10 5.53 -6.82
C GLY A 58 -1.67 6.89 -7.24
N GLY A 59 -2.55 7.49 -6.45
CA GLY A 59 -3.18 8.77 -6.79
C GLY A 59 -2.19 9.91 -6.99
N SER A 60 -1.15 10.02 -6.15
CA SER A 60 -0.11 11.05 -6.30
C SER A 60 0.83 10.75 -7.46
N GLU A 61 1.04 9.47 -7.80
CA GLU A 61 1.83 9.04 -8.95
C GLU A 61 1.13 9.41 -10.26
N PHE A 62 -0.17 9.16 -10.37
CA PHE A 62 -0.97 9.63 -11.50
C PHE A 62 -0.91 11.15 -11.67
N ALA A 63 -1.00 11.90 -10.58
CA ALA A 63 -0.90 13.35 -10.61
C ALA A 63 0.50 13.81 -11.06
N ALA A 64 1.57 13.17 -10.55
CA ALA A 64 2.94 13.47 -10.94
C ALA A 64 3.18 13.21 -12.42
N VAL A 65 2.76 12.05 -12.94
CA VAL A 65 2.85 11.70 -14.37
C VAL A 65 2.01 12.67 -15.24
N GLY A 66 0.80 13.02 -14.76
CA GLY A 66 -0.05 14.01 -15.46
C GLY A 66 0.62 15.37 -15.63
N LEU A 67 1.39 15.79 -14.62
CA LEU A 67 2.14 17.06 -14.61
C LEU A 67 3.52 16.96 -15.26
N TRP A 68 3.97 15.77 -15.68
CA TRP A 68 5.30 15.56 -16.25
C TRP A 68 5.45 16.31 -17.59
N ALA A 69 6.29 17.32 -17.62
CA ALA A 69 6.51 18.18 -18.78
C ALA A 69 7.96 18.70 -18.81
N GLN A 70 8.38 19.25 -19.93
CA GLN A 70 9.68 19.89 -20.08
C GLN A 70 9.51 21.42 -20.23
N PRO A 71 10.08 22.26 -19.35
CA PRO A 71 10.86 21.90 -18.17
C PRO A 71 9.98 21.30 -17.06
N LEU A 72 10.57 20.39 -16.25
CA LEU A 72 9.83 19.68 -15.21
C LEU A 72 9.37 20.63 -14.09
N PRO A 73 8.04 20.74 -13.79
CA PRO A 73 7.54 21.65 -12.76
C PRO A 73 7.67 21.02 -11.36
N ILE A 74 8.90 20.86 -10.88
CA ILE A 74 9.25 20.09 -9.67
C ILE A 74 8.45 20.56 -8.44
N LEU A 75 8.38 21.87 -8.18
CA LEU A 75 7.66 22.40 -7.00
C LEU A 75 6.17 22.12 -7.05
N LEU A 76 5.57 22.17 -8.24
CA LEU A 76 4.15 21.82 -8.41
C LEU A 76 3.92 20.34 -8.15
N ILE A 77 4.77 19.46 -8.69
CA ILE A 77 4.69 18.00 -8.45
C ILE A 77 4.83 17.69 -6.97
N ILE A 78 5.82 18.27 -6.29
CA ILE A 78 6.00 18.08 -4.83
C ILE A 78 4.76 18.55 -4.07
N GLY A 79 4.24 19.73 -4.37
CA GLY A 79 3.06 20.29 -3.69
C GLY A 79 1.82 19.42 -3.88
N VAL A 80 1.53 19.00 -5.11
CA VAL A 80 0.38 18.13 -5.42
C VAL A 80 0.53 16.74 -4.78
N THR A 81 1.72 16.14 -4.87
CA THR A 81 2.02 14.85 -4.22
C THR A 81 1.80 14.94 -2.71
N PHE A 82 2.30 15.98 -2.06
CA PHE A 82 2.10 16.20 -0.63
C PHE A 82 0.61 16.33 -0.28
N MET A 83 -0.13 17.15 -1.02
CA MET A 83 -1.57 17.36 -0.78
C MET A 83 -2.38 16.07 -0.92
N ILE A 84 -2.10 15.25 -1.92
CA ILE A 84 -2.80 13.97 -2.12
C ILE A 84 -2.44 12.99 -1.01
N ASN A 85 -1.17 12.94 -0.60
CA ASN A 85 -0.68 11.97 0.36
C ASN A 85 -0.93 12.36 1.83
N ILE A 86 -1.45 13.57 2.11
CA ILE A 86 -1.81 13.99 3.48
C ILE A 86 -2.84 13.04 4.13
N ARG A 87 -3.64 12.33 3.33
CA ARG A 87 -4.58 11.30 3.80
C ARG A 87 -3.90 10.18 4.60
N HIS A 88 -2.63 9.88 4.31
CA HIS A 88 -1.87 8.86 5.05
C HIS A 88 -1.67 9.22 6.52
N ILE A 89 -1.67 10.52 6.86
CA ILE A 89 -1.64 10.98 8.26
C ILE A 89 -2.91 10.54 8.99
N LEU A 90 -4.08 10.70 8.36
CA LEU A 90 -5.37 10.31 8.95
C LEU A 90 -5.49 8.79 9.06
N MET A 91 -5.11 8.06 8.02
CA MET A 91 -5.10 6.59 8.03
C MET A 91 -4.12 6.05 9.07
N GLY A 92 -2.92 6.62 9.15
CA GLY A 92 -1.91 6.27 10.16
C GLY A 92 -2.40 6.53 11.57
N ALA A 93 -3.03 7.68 11.81
CA ALA A 93 -3.64 7.99 13.11
C ALA A 93 -4.73 6.96 13.50
N ALA A 94 -5.57 6.55 12.55
CA ALA A 94 -6.60 5.53 12.78
C ALA A 94 -6.01 4.12 13.03
N LEU A 95 -4.86 3.80 12.43
CA LEU A 95 -4.18 2.51 12.61
C LEU A 95 -3.33 2.48 13.90
N THR A 96 -2.84 3.62 14.36
CA THR A 96 -1.93 3.76 15.51
C THR A 96 -2.38 3.00 16.77
N PRO A 97 -3.66 3.04 17.22
CA PRO A 97 -4.09 2.33 18.41
C PRO A 97 -3.79 0.82 18.38
N TYR A 98 -3.76 0.24 17.18
CA TYR A 98 -3.59 -1.20 16.96
C TYR A 98 -2.13 -1.61 16.77
N ILE A 99 -1.23 -0.69 16.40
CA ILE A 99 0.18 -0.98 16.12
C ILE A 99 1.15 -0.36 17.15
N LYS A 100 0.70 0.55 18.02
CA LYS A 100 1.56 1.27 18.99
C LYS A 100 2.36 0.36 19.94
N HIS A 101 1.92 -0.90 20.11
CA HIS A 101 2.62 -1.89 20.94
C HIS A 101 3.82 -2.52 20.21
N LEU A 102 3.96 -2.32 18.91
CA LEU A 102 5.08 -2.82 18.12
C LEU A 102 6.30 -1.92 18.27
N PRO A 103 7.52 -2.47 18.14
CA PRO A 103 8.74 -1.66 18.12
C PRO A 103 8.78 -0.78 16.86
N MET A 104 9.43 0.39 16.95
CA MET A 104 9.55 1.36 15.85
C MET A 104 10.07 0.74 14.56
N LYS A 105 10.99 -0.22 14.64
CA LYS A 105 11.52 -0.98 13.49
C LYS A 105 10.44 -1.74 12.70
N LYS A 106 9.28 -2.00 13.30
CA LYS A 106 8.11 -2.62 12.65
C LYS A 106 7.06 -1.57 12.27
N ILE A 107 6.89 -0.52 13.09
CA ILE A 107 5.92 0.56 12.82
C ILE A 107 6.28 1.31 11.53
N LEU A 108 7.54 1.71 11.37
CA LEU A 108 7.96 2.49 10.21
C LEU A 108 7.70 1.78 8.86
N PRO A 109 8.10 0.51 8.66
CA PRO A 109 7.73 -0.22 7.45
C PRO A 109 6.20 -0.40 7.30
N THR A 110 5.47 -0.64 8.40
CA THR A 110 4.01 -0.75 8.36
C THR A 110 3.37 0.54 7.81
N LEU A 111 3.84 1.70 8.22
CA LEU A 111 3.34 2.98 7.73
C LEU A 111 3.83 3.30 6.31
N PHE A 112 5.07 2.91 5.96
CA PHE A 112 5.60 3.13 4.61
C PHE A 112 4.83 2.34 3.54
N PHE A 113 4.53 1.06 3.81
CA PHE A 113 3.77 0.21 2.88
C PHE A 113 2.25 0.36 3.00
N MET A 114 1.78 1.36 3.75
CA MET A 114 0.34 1.60 3.91
C MET A 114 -0.24 2.28 2.67
N THR A 115 -1.20 1.62 2.04
CA THR A 115 -2.05 2.17 0.99
C THR A 115 -3.51 2.20 1.44
N ASP A 116 -4.39 2.79 0.66
CA ASP A 116 -5.83 2.81 0.94
C ASP A 116 -6.37 1.37 1.08
N GLU A 117 -5.94 0.47 0.19
CA GLU A 117 -6.37 -0.93 0.17
C GLU A 117 -5.85 -1.70 1.38
N SER A 118 -4.54 -1.60 1.67
CA SER A 118 -3.93 -2.30 2.81
C SER A 118 -4.51 -1.82 4.13
N TRP A 119 -4.78 -0.52 4.25
CA TRP A 119 -5.45 0.08 5.40
C TRP A 119 -6.88 -0.44 5.54
N ALA A 120 -7.69 -0.37 4.48
CA ALA A 120 -9.09 -0.81 4.50
C ALA A 120 -9.22 -2.30 4.84
N MET A 121 -8.39 -3.16 4.22
CA MET A 121 -8.36 -4.60 4.50
C MET A 121 -7.96 -4.88 5.96
N SER A 122 -6.95 -4.16 6.47
CA SER A 122 -6.51 -4.31 7.87
C SER A 122 -7.58 -3.86 8.86
N MET A 123 -8.26 -2.76 8.60
CA MET A 123 -9.36 -2.30 9.46
C MET A 123 -10.55 -3.28 9.44
N ALA A 124 -10.82 -3.92 8.32
CA ALA A 124 -11.83 -4.98 8.22
C ALA A 124 -11.40 -6.24 9.00
N ASP A 125 -10.13 -6.65 8.90
CA ASP A 125 -9.59 -7.79 9.63
C ASP A 125 -9.60 -7.55 11.17
N ILE A 126 -9.24 -6.35 11.61
CA ILE A 126 -9.31 -5.95 13.03
C ILE A 126 -10.71 -6.15 13.60
N ARG A 127 -11.76 -5.80 12.84
CA ARG A 127 -13.16 -6.01 13.28
C ARG A 127 -13.48 -7.48 13.44
N LYS A 128 -13.14 -8.31 12.44
CA LYS A 128 -13.33 -9.77 12.49
C LYS A 128 -12.57 -10.40 13.66
N ARG A 129 -11.32 -9.98 13.90
CA ARG A 129 -10.49 -10.47 15.01
C ARG A 129 -11.04 -10.10 16.36
N LYS A 130 -11.61 -8.90 16.50
CA LYS A 130 -12.27 -8.45 17.73
C LYS A 130 -13.45 -9.37 18.08
N GLU A 131 -14.27 -9.71 17.10
CA GLU A 131 -15.40 -10.63 17.28
C GLU A 131 -14.96 -12.06 17.63
N ALA A 132 -13.82 -12.49 17.07
CA ALA A 132 -13.24 -13.81 17.33
C ALA A 132 -12.38 -13.89 18.62
N GLY A 133 -12.21 -12.79 19.35
CA GLY A 133 -11.35 -12.75 20.56
C GLY A 133 -9.85 -12.95 20.27
N LEU A 134 -9.40 -12.64 19.06
CA LEU A 134 -8.01 -12.76 18.63
C LEU A 134 -7.25 -11.42 18.83
N PRO A 135 -5.90 -11.45 18.82
CA PRO A 135 -5.10 -10.22 18.78
C PRO A 135 -5.53 -9.33 17.62
N LEU A 136 -5.82 -8.04 17.91
CA LEU A 136 -6.51 -7.16 16.98
C LEU A 136 -5.75 -6.92 15.67
N PHE A 137 -4.41 -6.77 15.73
CA PHE A 137 -3.60 -6.55 14.54
C PHE A 137 -2.68 -7.75 14.26
N SER A 138 -2.70 -8.23 13.04
CA SER A 138 -1.81 -9.28 12.55
C SER A 138 -0.77 -8.68 11.61
N LEU A 139 0.44 -8.46 12.10
CA LEU A 139 1.54 -7.98 11.27
C LEU A 139 1.85 -8.92 10.09
N PRO A 140 1.86 -10.27 10.24
CA PRO A 140 2.07 -11.16 9.09
C PRO A 140 0.97 -11.04 8.02
N TYR A 141 -0.30 -10.90 8.42
CA TYR A 141 -1.41 -10.68 7.49
C TYR A 141 -1.23 -9.38 6.72
N TYR A 142 -0.96 -8.29 7.43
CA TYR A 142 -0.66 -7.00 6.83
C TYR A 142 0.52 -7.05 5.85
N ALA A 143 1.61 -7.72 6.25
CA ALA A 143 2.78 -7.89 5.39
C ALA A 143 2.46 -8.68 4.11
N GLY A 144 1.59 -9.69 4.18
CA GLY A 144 1.13 -10.43 3.00
C GLY A 144 0.36 -9.54 2.02
N ILE A 145 -0.55 -8.71 2.54
CA ILE A 145 -1.28 -7.71 1.73
C ILE A 145 -0.29 -6.76 1.05
N CYS A 146 0.57 -6.11 1.84
CA CYS A 146 1.50 -5.11 1.33
C CYS A 146 2.49 -5.67 0.32
N ALA A 147 3.04 -6.87 0.56
CA ALA A 147 3.96 -7.53 -0.38
C ALA A 147 3.30 -7.80 -1.73
N THR A 148 2.04 -8.24 -1.72
CA THR A 148 1.27 -8.51 -2.94
C THR A 148 0.98 -7.22 -3.70
N LEU A 149 0.42 -6.21 -3.03
CA LEU A 149 0.11 -4.92 -3.64
C LEU A 149 1.36 -4.26 -4.20
N TYR A 150 2.44 -4.20 -3.42
CA TYR A 150 3.70 -3.58 -3.82
C TYR A 150 4.30 -4.23 -5.07
N THR A 151 4.42 -5.56 -5.05
CA THR A 151 5.03 -6.30 -6.17
C THR A 151 4.24 -6.11 -7.45
N ILE A 152 2.90 -6.24 -7.38
CA ILE A 152 2.04 -6.09 -8.55
C ILE A 152 2.05 -4.65 -9.05
N TRP A 153 1.93 -3.66 -8.16
CA TRP A 153 1.90 -2.25 -8.52
C TRP A 153 3.19 -1.83 -9.25
N VAL A 154 4.34 -2.06 -8.62
CA VAL A 154 5.65 -1.66 -9.18
C VAL A 154 5.96 -2.43 -10.47
N ALA A 155 5.74 -3.75 -10.50
CA ALA A 155 6.03 -4.54 -11.70
C ALA A 155 5.13 -4.15 -12.87
N SER A 156 3.83 -3.93 -12.63
CA SER A 156 2.88 -3.63 -13.72
C SER A 156 3.00 -2.20 -14.23
N SER A 157 3.38 -1.24 -13.38
CA SER A 157 3.60 0.15 -13.81
C SER A 157 4.93 0.36 -14.53
N ALA A 158 5.87 -0.57 -14.40
CA ALA A 158 7.17 -0.53 -15.07
C ALA A 158 7.20 -1.30 -16.42
N LEU A 159 6.07 -1.93 -16.81
CA LEU A 159 5.94 -2.64 -18.10
C LEU A 159 5.62 -1.66 -19.22
#